data_e9a96a1627f38c08437ef2743d2010db
#
_entry.id   e9a96a1627f38c08437ef2743d2010db
#
_cell.length_a   1.000
_cell.length_b   1.000
_cell.length_c   1.000
_cell.angle_alpha   90.00
_cell.angle_beta   90.00
_cell.angle_gamma   90.00
#
_symmetry.space_group_name_H-M   'P 1'
#
loop_
_entity.id
_entity.type
_entity.pdbx_description
1 polymer ?
#
loop_
_entity_poly.entity_id
_entity_poly.type
_entity_poly.pdbx_seq_one_letter_code
_entity_poly.pdbx_strand_id
1 'polypeptide(L)'
;MRAAGILVLCVFSSILSTVTSLKCQECVGIRTGCEEWSVKEVECNEFCSTTVFNSTINSPLVSHFITKGCSKAEDCFDGLASTTTVHGRFEIARRNCCQTDVCNEGPLLLEDYETLKPNGLQCPGCFALGDDYCEANQTVSCIGEEDQCLTLSGVTLAFNFMEKYTYQGCTTKGSCSHPAGPSLETSGIIVYSVTKLECRNATSPEPDDDQ
;
A
#
# COMPACT_ATOMS: atom_id res chain seq x y z
N MET A 1 65.97 -31.59 -27.45
CA MET A 1 64.78 -30.83 -27.74
C MET A 1 64.00 -30.72 -26.44
N ARG A 2 63.97 -29.53 -25.80
CA ARG A 2 63.32 -29.30 -24.51
C ARG A 2 61.94 -28.73 -24.80
N ALA A 3 60.87 -29.44 -24.44
CA ALA A 3 59.53 -28.93 -24.48
C ALA A 3 59.27 -28.06 -23.26
N ALA A 4 59.04 -26.75 -23.49
CA ALA A 4 58.62 -25.82 -22.47
C ALA A 4 57.09 -25.90 -22.30
N GLY A 5 56.62 -26.41 -21.16
CA GLY A 5 55.23 -26.41 -20.80
C GLY A 5 54.79 -25.02 -20.33
N ILE A 6 53.85 -24.44 -21.02
CA ILE A 6 53.22 -23.19 -20.63
C ILE A 6 52.12 -23.52 -19.61
N LEU A 7 52.34 -23.10 -18.36
CA LEU A 7 51.33 -23.17 -17.28
C LEU A 7 50.39 -21.97 -17.43
N VAL A 8 49.20 -22.21 -17.95
CA VAL A 8 48.12 -21.17 -17.96
C VAL A 8 47.48 -21.14 -16.60
N LEU A 9 47.81 -20.14 -15.79
CA LEU A 9 47.12 -19.83 -14.56
C LEU A 9 45.79 -19.12 -14.92
N CYS A 10 44.66 -19.85 -14.90
CA CYS A 10 43.37 -19.26 -14.92
C CYS A 10 43.05 -18.64 -13.52
N VAL A 11 43.25 -17.33 -13.42
CA VAL A 11 42.79 -16.55 -12.27
C VAL A 11 41.29 -16.40 -12.41
N PHE A 12 40.55 -17.27 -11.77
CA PHE A 12 39.09 -17.04 -11.54
C PHE A 12 38.98 -15.88 -10.55
N SER A 13 38.79 -14.66 -11.06
CA SER A 13 38.26 -13.55 -10.27
C SER A 13 36.81 -13.89 -9.93
N SER A 14 36.60 -14.52 -8.79
CA SER A 14 35.27 -14.59 -8.14
C SER A 14 34.92 -13.15 -7.75
N ILE A 15 34.09 -12.52 -8.55
CA ILE A 15 33.39 -11.30 -8.15
C ILE A 15 32.41 -11.76 -7.07
N LEU A 16 32.84 -11.74 -5.84
CA LEU A 16 31.92 -11.79 -4.72
C LEU A 16 31.10 -10.49 -4.80
N SER A 17 29.91 -10.57 -5.36
CA SER A 17 28.89 -9.56 -5.13
C SER A 17 28.58 -9.61 -3.63
N THR A 18 29.18 -8.70 -2.87
CA THR A 18 28.76 -8.45 -1.50
C THR A 18 27.36 -7.86 -1.62
N VAL A 19 26.34 -8.68 -1.39
CA VAL A 19 25.00 -8.17 -1.15
C VAL A 19 25.12 -7.39 0.16
N THR A 20 25.22 -6.06 0.04
CA THR A 20 25.18 -5.19 1.21
C THR A 20 23.72 -5.11 1.62
N SER A 21 23.38 -5.78 2.73
CA SER A 21 22.06 -5.59 3.35
C SER A 21 21.99 -4.17 3.91
N LEU A 22 20.83 -3.54 3.76
CA LEU A 22 20.52 -2.25 4.34
C LEU A 22 20.05 -2.44 5.78
N LYS A 23 20.43 -1.54 6.67
CA LYS A 23 19.80 -1.46 7.99
C LYS A 23 18.57 -0.59 7.90
N CYS A 24 17.42 -1.12 8.32
CA CYS A 24 16.15 -0.39 8.34
C CYS A 24 15.58 -0.38 9.75
N GLN A 25 14.83 0.67 10.09
CA GLN A 25 13.95 0.62 11.24
C GLN A 25 12.75 -0.27 10.94
N GLU A 26 12.37 -1.13 11.89
CA GLU A 26 11.15 -1.92 11.85
C GLU A 26 10.29 -1.58 13.06
N CYS A 27 9.05 -1.25 12.81
CA CYS A 27 8.06 -1.02 13.86
C CYS A 27 6.65 -0.98 13.28
N VAL A 28 5.67 -1.14 14.16
CA VAL A 28 4.27 -0.81 13.91
C VAL A 28 3.80 0.11 15.02
N GLY A 29 3.23 1.24 14.63
CA GLY A 29 2.70 2.24 15.53
C GLY A 29 1.24 2.56 15.26
N ILE A 30 0.56 3.07 16.28
CA ILE A 30 -0.82 3.53 16.21
C ILE A 30 -0.83 5.02 16.53
N ARG A 31 -1.59 5.81 15.78
CA ARG A 31 -1.78 7.25 15.91
C ARG A 31 -0.56 8.09 15.53
N THR A 32 0.39 8.33 16.43
CA THR A 32 1.41 9.38 16.29
C THR A 32 2.77 8.87 15.82
N GLY A 33 2.96 7.57 15.73
CA GLY A 33 4.24 7.00 15.32
C GLY A 33 4.57 5.70 16.02
N CYS A 34 5.78 5.24 15.80
CA CYS A 34 6.35 4.10 16.51
C CYS A 34 6.86 4.55 17.88
N GLU A 35 6.49 3.85 18.92
CA GLU A 35 7.05 4.06 20.25
C GLU A 35 8.53 3.65 20.25
N GLU A 36 9.41 4.45 20.84
CA GLU A 36 10.87 4.21 20.83
C GLU A 36 11.24 2.79 21.25
N TRP A 37 10.55 2.23 22.25
CA TRP A 37 10.79 0.88 22.74
C TRP A 37 10.34 -0.23 21.77
N SER A 38 9.52 0.09 20.77
CA SER A 38 9.02 -0.84 19.74
C SER A 38 9.86 -0.85 18.48
N VAL A 39 10.72 0.16 18.28
CA VAL A 39 11.57 0.28 17.10
C VAL A 39 12.75 -0.69 17.20
N LYS A 40 12.95 -1.47 16.15
CA LYS A 40 14.07 -2.39 15.98
C LYS A 40 14.84 -2.05 14.74
N GLU A 41 16.12 -2.31 14.69
CA GLU A 41 16.88 -2.35 13.45
C GLU A 41 16.87 -3.77 12.89
N VAL A 42 16.59 -3.88 11.59
CA VAL A 42 16.57 -5.12 10.83
C VAL A 42 17.41 -4.98 9.57
N GLU A 43 17.91 -6.08 9.06
CA GLU A 43 18.63 -6.13 7.79
C GLU A 43 17.65 -6.37 6.63
N CYS A 44 17.67 -5.50 5.64
CA CYS A 44 16.82 -5.55 4.46
C CYS A 44 17.68 -5.73 3.19
N ASN A 45 17.15 -6.45 2.22
CA ASN A 45 17.91 -6.75 1.00
C ASN A 45 17.73 -5.70 -0.10
N GLU A 46 16.61 -4.97 -0.14
CA GLU A 46 16.28 -4.09 -1.26
C GLU A 46 16.00 -2.65 -0.81
N PHE A 47 14.98 -2.44 -0.01
CA PHE A 47 14.54 -1.12 0.43
C PHE A 47 14.18 -1.11 1.92
N CYS A 48 14.41 0.04 2.55
CA CYS A 48 13.68 0.43 3.75
C CYS A 48 12.41 1.17 3.35
N SER A 49 11.32 0.96 4.06
CA SER A 49 10.06 1.67 3.81
C SER A 49 9.45 2.24 5.08
N THR A 50 8.70 3.32 4.92
CA THR A 50 7.76 3.85 5.88
C THR A 50 6.41 4.00 5.19
N THR A 51 5.35 3.50 5.81
CA THR A 51 3.97 3.73 5.35
C THR A 51 3.16 4.31 6.49
N VAL A 52 2.47 5.40 6.23
CA VAL A 52 1.44 5.97 7.11
C VAL A 52 0.09 5.79 6.45
N PHE A 53 -0.90 5.40 7.22
CA PHE A 53 -2.18 4.94 6.71
C PHE A 53 -3.32 5.41 7.61
N ASN A 54 -4.38 5.94 7.00
CA ASN A 54 -5.65 6.28 7.66
C ASN A 54 -6.79 5.63 6.91
N SER A 55 -7.70 4.99 7.62
CA SER A 55 -8.87 4.36 7.02
C SER A 55 -10.10 4.42 7.91
N THR A 56 -11.25 4.55 7.28
CA THR A 56 -12.57 4.37 7.88
C THR A 56 -13.33 3.19 7.24
N ILE A 57 -12.69 2.44 6.33
CA ILE A 57 -13.39 1.42 5.54
C ILE A 57 -13.97 0.33 6.42
N ASN A 58 -13.20 -0.22 7.35
CA ASN A 58 -13.63 -1.31 8.22
C ASN A 58 -14.07 -0.85 9.63
N SER A 59 -14.13 0.46 9.86
CA SER A 59 -14.53 1.03 11.15
C SER A 59 -15.11 2.43 10.94
N PRO A 60 -16.15 2.83 11.69
CA PRO A 60 -16.60 4.22 11.66
C PRO A 60 -15.61 5.19 12.34
N LEU A 61 -14.62 4.66 13.04
CA LEU A 61 -13.54 5.44 13.63
C LEU A 61 -12.32 5.40 12.70
N VAL A 62 -11.69 6.55 12.53
CA VAL A 62 -10.45 6.64 11.75
C VAL A 62 -9.37 5.80 12.43
N SER A 63 -8.83 4.86 11.68
CA SER A 63 -7.71 4.03 12.12
C SER A 63 -6.42 4.62 11.57
N HIS A 64 -5.52 5.05 12.44
CA HIS A 64 -4.21 5.59 12.08
C HIS A 64 -3.14 4.55 12.38
N PHE A 65 -2.35 4.20 11.37
CA PHE A 65 -1.24 3.28 11.51
C PHE A 65 0.02 3.87 10.86
N ILE A 66 1.16 3.53 11.43
CA ILE A 66 2.46 3.70 10.81
C ILE A 66 3.17 2.35 10.82
N THR A 67 3.77 1.98 9.70
CA THR A 67 4.62 0.80 9.61
C THR A 67 5.96 1.19 9.02
N LYS A 68 7.03 0.64 9.57
CA LYS A 68 8.39 0.75 9.05
C LYS A 68 8.95 -0.65 8.90
N GLY A 69 9.77 -0.87 7.89
CA GLY A 69 10.41 -2.19 7.69
C GLY A 69 11.07 -2.31 6.34
N CYS A 70 11.32 -3.57 5.96
CA CYS A 70 11.82 -3.93 4.65
C CYS A 70 10.70 -3.88 3.60
N SER A 71 11.06 -3.50 2.37
CA SER A 71 10.19 -3.57 1.21
C SER A 71 10.94 -4.14 0.02
N LYS A 72 10.22 -4.81 -0.88
CA LYS A 72 10.73 -5.23 -2.18
C LYS A 72 10.53 -4.11 -3.19
N ALA A 73 11.28 -4.14 -4.30
CA ALA A 73 11.15 -3.17 -5.39
C ALA A 73 9.73 -3.12 -5.97
N GLU A 74 9.08 -4.27 -6.09
CA GLU A 74 7.70 -4.39 -6.61
C GLU A 74 6.64 -3.76 -5.71
N ASP A 75 6.91 -3.69 -4.39
CA ASP A 75 6.01 -3.12 -3.39
C ASP A 75 6.36 -1.67 -3.04
N CYS A 76 7.43 -1.15 -3.63
CA CYS A 76 7.99 0.15 -3.29
C CYS A 76 7.48 1.21 -4.25
N PHE A 77 6.59 2.04 -3.78
CA PHE A 77 6.18 3.26 -4.46
C PHE A 77 6.36 4.45 -3.52
N ASP A 78 6.72 5.59 -4.08
CA ASP A 78 6.77 6.86 -3.37
C ASP A 78 5.55 7.67 -3.74
N GLY A 79 4.72 8.01 -2.77
CA GLY A 79 3.58 8.85 -3.04
C GLY A 79 2.39 8.61 -2.14
N LEU A 80 1.30 9.24 -2.54
CA LEU A 80 -0.01 9.15 -1.93
C LEU A 80 -0.86 8.14 -2.70
N ALA A 81 -1.51 7.25 -1.97
CA ALA A 81 -2.56 6.38 -2.46
C ALA A 81 -3.84 6.70 -1.67
N SER A 82 -4.95 6.86 -2.35
CA SER A 82 -6.24 7.08 -1.70
C SER A 82 -7.34 6.25 -2.36
N THR A 83 -8.37 5.98 -1.57
CA THR A 83 -9.60 5.32 -2.01
C THR A 83 -10.77 5.95 -1.29
N THR A 84 -11.77 6.36 -2.06
CA THR A 84 -13.04 6.92 -1.56
C THR A 84 -14.18 6.02 -1.97
N THR A 85 -15.05 5.67 -1.03
CA THR A 85 -16.27 4.90 -1.29
C THR A 85 -17.49 5.55 -0.66
N VAL A 86 -18.63 4.87 -0.69
CA VAL A 86 -19.90 5.42 -0.20
C VAL A 86 -19.87 5.73 1.30
N HIS A 87 -20.78 6.60 1.73
CA HIS A 87 -20.96 7.01 3.14
C HIS A 87 -19.75 7.68 3.77
N GLY A 88 -18.92 8.37 2.97
CA GLY A 88 -17.72 9.05 3.45
C GLY A 88 -16.64 8.11 3.98
N ARG A 89 -16.68 6.84 3.58
CA ARG A 89 -15.61 5.89 3.90
C ARG A 89 -14.44 6.11 2.97
N PHE A 90 -13.27 6.08 3.55
CA PHE A 90 -12.03 6.32 2.82
C PHE A 90 -10.86 5.51 3.36
N GLU A 91 -9.86 5.40 2.54
CA GLU A 91 -8.52 4.96 2.88
C GLU A 91 -7.53 5.92 2.24
N ILE A 92 -6.55 6.36 2.99
CA ILE A 92 -5.46 7.18 2.48
C ILE A 92 -4.15 6.69 3.07
N ALA A 93 -3.16 6.48 2.24
CA ALA A 93 -1.84 6.02 2.62
C ALA A 93 -0.76 6.84 1.91
N ARG A 94 0.31 7.14 2.62
CA ARG A 94 1.54 7.63 2.03
C ARG A 94 2.66 6.64 2.32
N ARG A 95 3.39 6.28 1.28
CA ARG A 95 4.59 5.43 1.40
C ARG A 95 5.81 6.19 0.91
N ASN A 96 6.91 5.95 1.56
CA ASN A 96 8.24 6.37 1.14
C ASN A 96 9.19 5.19 1.25
N CYS A 97 10.03 4.99 0.24
CA CYS A 97 11.04 3.96 0.19
C CYS A 97 12.43 4.56 -0.05
N CYS A 98 13.44 3.94 0.53
CA CYS A 98 14.80 4.43 0.42
C CYS A 98 15.83 3.28 0.50
N GLN A 99 17.08 3.55 0.04
CA GLN A 99 18.10 2.53 -0.12
C GLN A 99 19.42 2.88 0.59
N THR A 100 19.35 3.57 1.71
CA THR A 100 20.51 3.81 2.57
C THR A 100 20.22 3.35 3.98
N ASP A 101 21.25 3.08 4.75
CA ASP A 101 21.08 2.61 6.14
C ASP A 101 20.23 3.59 6.94
N VAL A 102 19.25 3.04 7.65
CA VAL A 102 18.33 3.75 8.57
C VAL A 102 17.58 4.92 7.92
N CYS A 103 17.50 4.95 6.59
CA CYS A 103 16.87 6.06 5.85
C CYS A 103 15.36 6.21 6.09
N ASN A 104 14.71 5.19 6.64
CA ASN A 104 13.32 5.25 7.07
C ASN A 104 13.15 5.75 8.53
N GLU A 105 14.18 6.37 9.09
CA GLU A 105 14.09 7.10 10.35
C GLU A 105 13.25 8.39 10.15
N GLY A 106 12.67 8.87 11.24
CA GLY A 106 11.87 10.09 11.23
C GLY A 106 10.39 9.89 10.86
N PRO A 107 9.61 10.95 10.94
CA PRO A 107 8.19 10.93 10.65
C PRO A 107 7.92 11.00 9.14
N LEU A 108 6.88 10.32 8.70
CA LEU A 108 6.27 10.53 7.39
C LEU A 108 4.92 11.21 7.59
N LEU A 109 4.73 12.36 6.96
CA LEU A 109 3.46 13.11 7.08
C LEU A 109 2.46 12.59 6.06
N LEU A 110 1.24 12.34 6.51
CA LEU A 110 0.10 12.02 5.69
C LEU A 110 -0.79 13.26 5.55
N GLU A 111 -1.25 13.52 4.35
CA GLU A 111 -2.22 14.57 4.08
C GLU A 111 -3.56 14.23 4.73
N ASP A 112 -4.26 15.28 5.21
CA ASP A 112 -5.59 15.09 5.75
C ASP A 112 -6.57 14.85 4.60
N TYR A 113 -7.26 13.71 4.63
CA TYR A 113 -8.26 13.32 3.64
C TYR A 113 -9.31 14.42 3.40
N GLU A 114 -9.73 15.13 4.45
CA GLU A 114 -10.75 16.20 4.35
C GLU A 114 -10.26 17.42 3.55
N THR A 115 -8.96 17.56 3.37
CA THR A 115 -8.39 18.67 2.56
C THR A 115 -8.40 18.38 1.06
N LEU A 116 -8.56 17.12 0.66
CA LEU A 116 -8.62 16.73 -0.74
C LEU A 116 -9.90 17.25 -1.40
N LYS A 117 -9.79 17.71 -2.63
CA LYS A 117 -10.90 18.32 -3.37
C LYS A 117 -11.43 17.37 -4.44
N PRO A 118 -12.74 17.42 -4.75
CA PRO A 118 -13.28 16.73 -5.92
C PRO A 118 -12.51 17.11 -7.19
N ASN A 119 -12.20 16.11 -8.02
CA ASN A 119 -11.43 16.30 -9.27
C ASN A 119 -12.30 16.26 -10.53
N GLY A 120 -13.63 16.16 -10.37
CA GLY A 120 -14.58 16.14 -11.49
C GLY A 120 -14.82 14.75 -12.09
N LEU A 121 -14.17 13.72 -11.58
CA LEU A 121 -14.40 12.32 -11.95
C LEU A 121 -15.36 11.65 -10.98
N GLN A 122 -15.94 10.53 -11.40
CA GLN A 122 -16.86 9.74 -10.58
C GLN A 122 -16.76 8.25 -10.89
N CYS A 123 -17.16 7.44 -9.90
CA CYS A 123 -17.22 6.00 -9.98
C CYS A 123 -18.51 5.46 -9.38
N PRO A 124 -18.99 4.29 -9.83
CA PRO A 124 -19.99 3.54 -9.09
C PRO A 124 -19.48 3.18 -7.70
N GLY A 125 -20.34 3.25 -6.71
CA GLY A 125 -19.99 3.01 -5.33
C GLY A 125 -20.95 2.08 -4.60
N CYS A 126 -20.40 1.23 -3.77
CA CYS A 126 -21.10 0.40 -2.79
C CYS A 126 -20.16 -0.02 -1.67
N PHE A 127 -20.73 -0.52 -0.59
CA PHE A 127 -19.98 -1.10 0.54
C PHE A 127 -20.81 -2.17 1.22
N ALA A 128 -20.21 -3.33 1.49
CA ALA A 128 -20.81 -4.39 2.29
C ALA A 128 -19.77 -5.04 3.22
N LEU A 129 -20.21 -5.36 4.45
CA LEU A 129 -19.49 -6.23 5.39
C LEU A 129 -20.20 -7.58 5.45
N GLY A 130 -19.43 -8.64 5.67
CA GLY A 130 -19.94 -10.02 5.71
C GLY A 130 -20.14 -10.64 4.34
N ASP A 131 -19.98 -9.88 3.25
CA ASP A 131 -20.23 -10.31 1.89
C ASP A 131 -19.04 -10.07 0.97
N ASP A 132 -18.92 -10.82 -0.10
CA ASP A 132 -17.92 -10.66 -1.15
C ASP A 132 -18.45 -9.96 -2.41
N TYR A 133 -19.69 -9.46 -2.33
CA TYR A 133 -20.36 -8.70 -3.37
C TYR A 133 -21.16 -7.55 -2.77
N CYS A 134 -21.18 -6.41 -3.46
CA CYS A 134 -22.14 -5.33 -3.22
C CYS A 134 -22.62 -4.74 -4.56
N GLU A 135 -23.89 -4.32 -4.60
CA GLU A 135 -24.46 -3.67 -5.78
C GLU A 135 -24.17 -2.18 -5.78
N ALA A 136 -23.54 -1.70 -6.83
CA ALA A 136 -23.19 -0.29 -7.00
C ALA A 136 -24.44 0.52 -7.39
N ASN A 137 -25.15 1.00 -6.39
CA ASN A 137 -26.39 1.79 -6.55
C ASN A 137 -26.19 3.28 -6.23
N GLN A 138 -24.98 3.71 -5.99
CA GLN A 138 -24.61 5.09 -5.70
C GLN A 138 -23.43 5.51 -6.60
N THR A 139 -23.29 6.81 -6.76
CA THR A 139 -22.13 7.42 -7.45
C THR A 139 -21.26 8.09 -6.40
N VAL A 140 -19.95 7.85 -6.48
CA VAL A 140 -18.93 8.46 -5.64
C VAL A 140 -18.16 9.49 -6.46
N SER A 141 -18.06 10.71 -5.96
CA SER A 141 -17.19 11.73 -6.55
C SER A 141 -15.74 11.47 -6.14
N CYS A 142 -14.86 11.38 -7.13
CA CYS A 142 -13.44 11.17 -6.90
C CYS A 142 -12.76 12.46 -6.42
N ILE A 143 -11.74 12.32 -5.58
CA ILE A 143 -11.02 13.43 -4.96
C ILE A 143 -9.52 13.34 -5.26
N GLY A 144 -8.82 14.49 -5.18
CA GLY A 144 -7.37 14.54 -5.35
C GLY A 144 -6.92 13.89 -6.66
N GLU A 145 -6.06 12.89 -6.57
CA GLU A 145 -5.49 12.16 -7.70
C GLU A 145 -6.22 10.84 -8.02
N GLU A 146 -7.41 10.62 -7.49
CA GLU A 146 -8.21 9.42 -7.77
C GLU A 146 -8.72 9.44 -9.21
N ASP A 147 -8.12 8.67 -10.09
CA ASP A 147 -8.42 8.58 -11.53
C ASP A 147 -8.93 7.21 -11.97
N GLN A 148 -9.08 6.29 -11.02
CA GLN A 148 -9.56 4.93 -11.25
C GLN A 148 -10.82 4.63 -10.44
N CYS A 149 -11.68 3.78 -11.01
CA CYS A 149 -12.75 3.12 -10.27
C CYS A 149 -12.28 1.73 -9.85
N LEU A 150 -12.43 1.45 -8.57
CA LEU A 150 -12.00 0.23 -7.91
C LEU A 150 -13.20 -0.66 -7.58
N THR A 151 -13.05 -1.97 -7.80
CA THR A 151 -13.85 -3.02 -7.14
C THR A 151 -12.89 -3.89 -6.35
N LEU A 152 -13.06 -3.92 -5.03
CA LEU A 152 -12.23 -4.70 -4.13
C LEU A 152 -13.09 -5.58 -3.24
N SER A 153 -12.70 -6.85 -3.12
CA SER A 153 -13.24 -7.77 -2.12
C SER A 153 -12.09 -8.41 -1.36
N GLY A 154 -12.32 -8.71 -0.10
CA GLY A 154 -11.29 -9.27 0.75
C GLY A 154 -11.84 -9.85 2.04
N VAL A 155 -10.88 -10.26 2.87
CA VAL A 155 -11.15 -10.81 4.21
C VAL A 155 -10.24 -10.08 5.19
N THR A 156 -10.83 -9.59 6.27
CA THR A 156 -10.10 -9.10 7.43
C THR A 156 -10.07 -10.17 8.50
N LEU A 157 -8.90 -10.47 9.03
CA LEU A 157 -8.72 -11.27 10.22
C LEU A 157 -8.26 -10.36 11.36
N ALA A 158 -9.09 -10.18 12.36
CA ALA A 158 -8.79 -9.40 13.55
C ALA A 158 -9.18 -10.16 14.80
N PHE A 159 -8.30 -10.31 15.80
CA PHE A 159 -8.57 -10.98 17.08
C PHE A 159 -9.29 -12.33 16.95
N ASN A 160 -8.92 -13.17 15.97
CA ASN A 160 -9.55 -14.45 15.63
C ASN A 160 -10.97 -14.35 15.02
N PHE A 161 -11.42 -13.16 14.67
CA PHE A 161 -12.64 -12.96 13.87
C PHE A 161 -12.24 -12.73 12.41
N MET A 162 -12.85 -13.48 11.52
CA MET A 162 -12.68 -13.34 10.08
C MET A 162 -13.96 -12.73 9.52
N GLU A 163 -13.84 -11.59 8.87
CA GLU A 163 -14.95 -10.89 8.27
C GLU A 163 -14.65 -10.59 6.79
N LYS A 164 -15.61 -10.91 5.93
CA LYS A 164 -15.55 -10.51 4.53
C LYS A 164 -15.90 -9.04 4.41
N TYR A 165 -15.32 -8.40 3.41
CA TYR A 165 -15.69 -7.06 3.04
C TYR A 165 -15.58 -6.88 1.53
N THR A 166 -16.44 -6.03 0.99
CA THR A 166 -16.37 -5.60 -0.40
C THR A 166 -16.78 -4.16 -0.53
N TYR A 167 -16.14 -3.46 -1.45
CA TYR A 167 -16.52 -2.09 -1.77
C TYR A 167 -16.13 -1.71 -3.21
N GLN A 168 -16.84 -0.71 -3.72
CA GLN A 168 -16.55 -0.04 -4.97
C GLN A 168 -16.47 1.46 -4.73
N GLY A 169 -15.64 2.14 -5.51
CA GLY A 169 -15.44 3.57 -5.38
C GLY A 169 -14.29 4.09 -6.24
N CYS A 170 -13.85 5.30 -5.93
CA CYS A 170 -12.70 5.92 -6.57
C CYS A 170 -11.39 5.50 -5.90
N THR A 171 -10.31 5.44 -6.67
CA THR A 171 -8.96 5.19 -6.13
C THR A 171 -7.89 5.81 -7.03
N THR A 172 -6.70 5.98 -6.47
CA THR A 172 -5.51 6.34 -7.25
C THR A 172 -4.97 5.12 -8.00
N LYS A 173 -4.32 5.36 -9.14
CA LYS A 173 -3.71 4.31 -9.98
C LYS A 173 -2.71 3.43 -9.21
N GLY A 174 -1.99 4.00 -8.24
CA GLY A 174 -1.05 3.25 -7.40
C GLY A 174 -1.71 2.10 -6.64
N SER A 175 -2.91 2.30 -6.13
CA SER A 175 -3.68 1.26 -5.41
C SER A 175 -4.07 0.07 -6.30
N CYS A 176 -4.17 0.28 -7.62
CA CYS A 176 -4.53 -0.74 -8.60
C CYS A 176 -3.35 -1.64 -9.01
N SER A 177 -2.14 -1.28 -8.65
CA SER A 177 -0.93 -1.99 -9.08
C SER A 177 -0.56 -3.16 -8.17
N HIS A 178 -1.24 -3.31 -7.04
CA HIS A 178 -0.95 -4.38 -6.10
C HIS A 178 -1.76 -5.63 -6.47
N PRO A 179 -1.11 -6.79 -6.60
CA PRO A 179 -1.82 -8.02 -6.89
C PRO A 179 -2.75 -8.41 -5.72
N ALA A 180 -3.87 -9.05 -6.03
CA ALA A 180 -4.66 -9.73 -5.01
C ALA A 180 -3.78 -10.75 -4.28
N GLY A 181 -3.82 -10.75 -2.97
CA GLY A 181 -3.01 -11.64 -2.12
C GLY A 181 -3.02 -11.19 -0.67
N PRO A 182 -2.35 -11.90 0.22
CA PRO A 182 -2.18 -11.46 1.58
C PRO A 182 -1.31 -10.20 1.58
N SER A 183 -1.93 -9.05 1.78
CA SER A 183 -1.24 -7.78 1.88
C SER A 183 -1.49 -7.16 3.23
N LEU A 184 -0.40 -6.69 3.84
CA LEU A 184 -0.34 -5.94 5.07
C LEU A 184 -0.63 -6.74 6.35
N GLU A 185 0.40 -7.39 6.86
CA GLU A 185 0.50 -7.65 8.28
C GLU A 185 0.62 -6.32 9.01
N THR A 186 -0.51 -5.70 9.32
CA THR A 186 -0.51 -4.59 10.26
C THR A 186 -0.44 -5.17 11.67
N SER A 187 0.73 -5.11 12.29
CA SER A 187 0.97 -5.42 13.71
C SER A 187 0.71 -6.85 14.20
N GLY A 188 0.57 -7.86 13.34
CA GLY A 188 0.26 -9.23 13.79
C GLY A 188 -1.11 -9.41 14.44
N ILE A 189 -1.91 -8.33 14.53
CA ILE A 189 -3.24 -8.33 15.16
C ILE A 189 -4.34 -8.30 14.09
N ILE A 190 -4.10 -7.61 12.97
CA ILE A 190 -5.06 -7.49 11.87
C ILE A 190 -4.35 -7.87 10.58
N VAL A 191 -4.89 -8.83 9.85
CA VAL A 191 -4.42 -9.24 8.53
C VAL A 191 -5.52 -8.95 7.52
N TYR A 192 -5.17 -8.22 6.48
CA TYR A 192 -6.05 -7.99 5.33
C TYR A 192 -5.61 -8.91 4.19
N SER A 193 -6.55 -9.63 3.60
CA SER A 193 -6.30 -10.44 2.41
C SER A 193 -7.26 -10.00 1.30
N VAL A 194 -6.70 -9.48 0.22
CA VAL A 194 -7.48 -9.09 -0.96
C VAL A 194 -7.72 -10.32 -1.82
N THR A 195 -8.97 -10.67 -2.06
CA THR A 195 -9.38 -11.81 -2.87
C THR A 195 -9.74 -11.41 -4.30
N LYS A 196 -10.16 -10.16 -4.49
CA LYS A 196 -10.50 -9.58 -5.79
C LYS A 196 -10.06 -8.11 -5.81
N LEU A 197 -9.40 -7.72 -6.91
CA LEU A 197 -9.03 -6.34 -7.20
C LEU A 197 -9.22 -6.10 -8.70
N GLU A 198 -10.13 -5.22 -9.05
CA GLU A 198 -10.39 -4.80 -10.43
C GLU A 198 -10.41 -3.28 -10.48
N CYS A 199 -9.71 -2.72 -11.45
CA CYS A 199 -9.68 -1.29 -11.68
C CYS A 199 -10.03 -0.94 -13.13
N ARG A 200 -10.66 0.21 -13.31
CA ARG A 200 -10.94 0.84 -14.59
C ARG A 200 -10.86 2.35 -14.47
N ASN A 201 -10.68 3.06 -15.57
CA ASN A 201 -10.63 4.52 -15.52
C ASN A 201 -11.94 5.09 -14.96
N ALA A 202 -11.81 6.11 -14.12
CA ALA A 202 -12.93 6.92 -13.67
C ALA A 202 -13.46 7.78 -14.84
N THR A 203 -14.72 8.16 -14.78
CA THR A 203 -15.39 8.91 -15.86
C THR A 203 -15.88 10.26 -15.36
N SER A 204 -15.94 11.24 -16.24
CA SER A 204 -16.67 12.47 -15.95
C SER A 204 -18.18 12.19 -15.86
N PRO A 205 -18.93 12.96 -15.06
CA PRO A 205 -20.38 12.92 -15.10
C PRO A 205 -20.90 13.10 -16.53
N GLU A 206 -21.89 12.31 -16.91
CA GLU A 206 -22.59 12.60 -18.17
C GLU A 206 -23.19 14.01 -18.07
N PRO A 207 -23.07 14.84 -19.14
CA PRO A 207 -23.76 16.11 -19.12
C PRO A 207 -25.26 15.84 -18.99
N ASP A 208 -25.90 16.54 -18.05
CA ASP A 208 -27.36 16.51 -17.95
C ASP A 208 -27.92 16.98 -19.30
N ASP A 209 -28.50 16.06 -20.05
CA ASP A 209 -29.32 16.40 -21.23
C ASP A 209 -30.61 17.04 -20.70
N ASP A 210 -30.50 18.28 -20.22
CA ASP A 210 -31.67 19.13 -19.97
C ASP A 210 -32.36 19.44 -21.30
N GLN A 211 -33.42 18.69 -21.55
CA GLN A 211 -34.45 19.02 -22.56
C GLN A 211 -35.51 19.93 -21.94
#